data_8189cf226c3b484c1744b52c37973cbd
#
_entry.id   8189cf226c3b484c1744b52c37973cbd
#
_cell.length_a   1.000
_cell.length_b   1.000
_cell.length_c   1.000
_cell.angle_alpha   90.00
_cell.angle_beta   90.00
_cell.angle_gamma   90.00
#
_symmetry.space_group_name_H-M   'P 1'
#
loop_
_entity.id
_entity.type
_entity.pdbx_description
1 polymer ?
#
loop_
_entity_poly.entity_id
_entity_poly.type
_entity_poly.pdbx_seq_one_letter_code
_entity_poly.pdbx_strand_id
1 'polypeptide(L)'
;MIHRPRYHDWSWPKGKAENGEPLVAAAVREVEEETGQVITLGAPLTTQRYRLGGGQTKEVHYWVGTPMPVGDPAVRLRAPVARAPRTEIDQTTWATPAAAADMLTRRGDRRLLADVVARAREGRLATSTIIVLRPGAADPAPIDAASAAPVGGRASAPGTSASGGTASGSAPTPGPGSVPGSSSVPTVPGGPGPLAAAPAAPTPRPAPTPAMVASAAARRAAQVERASSLTAEAAAHPADPPLGRFGVRQSFDLIDLLSAFGVGRAFTSPSARARQVLAPWAAVGGGSVTLVEALGVPVGDEAGADKDADARAGRVRAFAAQRLREQAGATLLSVTGAARDLIVEEIRAYGSSAIVGASPVSLGHGQIMVAHVEQGTDGPVVVAVETHSVTTKNPAVPTRRASRRH
;
A
#
# COMPACT_ATOMS: atom_id res chain seq x y z
N MET A 1 21.12 0.33 -8.77
CA MET A 1 21.27 1.76 -9.18
C MET A 1 21.18 1.86 -10.70
N ILE A 2 20.79 3.01 -11.21
CA ILE A 2 20.65 3.31 -12.63
C ILE A 2 21.54 4.48 -13.02
N HIS A 3 22.12 4.45 -14.23
CA HIS A 3 22.80 5.57 -14.85
C HIS A 3 21.91 6.21 -15.90
N ARG A 4 21.82 7.55 -15.85
CA ARG A 4 21.00 8.35 -16.76
C ARG A 4 21.89 9.20 -17.67
N PRO A 5 22.10 8.80 -18.92
CA PRO A 5 23.07 9.46 -19.82
C PRO A 5 22.76 10.95 -20.04
N ARG A 6 21.46 11.32 -20.10
CA ARG A 6 21.04 12.72 -20.25
C ARG A 6 21.49 13.63 -19.11
N TYR A 7 21.64 13.09 -17.90
CA TYR A 7 22.01 13.85 -16.70
C TYR A 7 23.40 13.55 -16.23
N HIS A 8 24.09 12.59 -16.84
CA HIS A 8 25.40 12.08 -16.43
C HIS A 8 25.46 11.75 -14.92
N ASP A 9 24.39 11.12 -14.42
CA ASP A 9 24.25 10.84 -13.00
C ASP A 9 23.83 9.40 -12.70
N TRP A 10 24.23 8.94 -11.51
CA TRP A 10 23.76 7.71 -10.89
C TRP A 10 22.69 8.03 -9.85
N SER A 11 21.61 7.29 -9.86
CA SER A 11 20.51 7.44 -8.90
C SER A 11 19.81 6.12 -8.58
N TRP A 12 18.92 6.17 -7.61
CA TRP A 12 17.97 5.09 -7.38
C TRP A 12 16.93 5.04 -8.51
N PRO A 13 16.46 3.83 -8.89
CA PRO A 13 15.36 3.72 -9.84
C PRO A 13 14.11 4.40 -9.30
N LYS A 14 13.43 5.16 -10.13
CA LYS A 14 12.23 5.93 -9.79
C LYS A 14 11.57 6.52 -11.00
N GLY A 15 10.27 6.65 -10.98
CA GLY A 15 9.54 7.33 -12.03
C GLY A 15 8.27 8.01 -11.53
N LYS A 16 7.31 8.21 -12.41
CA LYS A 16 6.06 8.88 -12.13
C LYS A 16 4.91 7.89 -12.12
N ALA A 17 4.06 7.99 -11.12
CA ALA A 17 2.80 7.26 -11.18
C ALA A 17 1.96 7.75 -12.38
N GLU A 18 1.35 6.82 -13.08
CA GLU A 18 0.37 7.10 -14.11
C GLU A 18 -0.95 7.60 -13.50
N ASN A 19 -1.83 8.15 -14.32
CA ASN A 19 -3.09 8.66 -13.82
C ASN A 19 -3.95 7.54 -13.18
N GLY A 20 -4.25 7.69 -11.89
CA GLY A 20 -4.99 6.71 -11.11
C GLY A 20 -4.21 5.45 -10.73
N GLU A 21 -2.91 5.39 -10.96
CA GLU A 21 -2.04 4.30 -10.53
C GLU A 21 -1.67 4.46 -9.05
N PRO A 22 -1.80 3.42 -8.20
CA PRO A 22 -1.30 3.45 -6.84
C PRO A 22 0.23 3.64 -6.82
N LEU A 23 0.75 4.48 -5.91
CA LEU A 23 2.19 4.77 -5.83
C LEU A 23 3.05 3.51 -5.67
N VAL A 24 2.56 2.51 -4.92
CA VAL A 24 3.27 1.23 -4.73
C VAL A 24 3.32 0.39 -6.01
N ALA A 25 2.26 0.44 -6.84
CA ALA A 25 2.25 -0.20 -8.14
C ALA A 25 3.21 0.49 -9.11
N ALA A 26 3.20 1.83 -9.13
CA ALA A 26 4.17 2.62 -9.89
C ALA A 26 5.62 2.30 -9.49
N ALA A 27 5.90 2.19 -8.19
CA ALA A 27 7.25 1.90 -7.70
C ALA A 27 7.79 0.58 -8.25
N VAL A 28 7.00 -0.51 -8.22
CA VAL A 28 7.45 -1.81 -8.76
C VAL A 28 7.53 -1.82 -10.29
N ARG A 29 6.63 -1.12 -10.98
CA ARG A 29 6.64 -0.96 -12.44
C ARG A 29 7.88 -0.22 -12.90
N GLU A 30 8.18 0.93 -12.31
CA GLU A 30 9.34 1.77 -12.66
C GLU A 30 10.67 1.03 -12.42
N VAL A 31 10.78 0.28 -11.30
CA VAL A 31 11.97 -0.54 -11.06
C VAL A 31 12.12 -1.61 -12.15
N GLU A 32 11.05 -2.27 -12.57
CA GLU A 32 11.11 -3.26 -13.66
C GLU A 32 11.44 -2.60 -15.01
N GLU A 33 10.86 -1.44 -15.33
CA GLU A 33 11.17 -0.67 -16.54
C GLU A 33 12.65 -0.25 -16.61
N GLU A 34 13.15 0.36 -15.55
CA GLU A 34 14.50 0.92 -15.53
C GLU A 34 15.58 -0.13 -15.33
N THR A 35 15.31 -1.22 -14.58
CA THR A 35 16.32 -2.21 -14.21
C THR A 35 16.10 -3.62 -14.76
N GLY A 36 14.87 -3.97 -15.12
CA GLY A 36 14.44 -5.35 -15.43
C GLY A 36 14.27 -6.25 -14.22
N GLN A 37 14.46 -5.72 -13.02
CA GLN A 37 14.30 -6.50 -11.81
C GLN A 37 12.85 -6.52 -11.37
N VAL A 38 12.31 -7.71 -11.17
CA VAL A 38 10.99 -7.88 -10.52
C VAL A 38 11.23 -7.86 -9.02
N ILE A 39 10.55 -6.96 -8.32
CA ILE A 39 10.70 -6.78 -6.87
C ILE A 39 9.36 -6.83 -6.15
N THR A 40 9.39 -7.07 -4.84
CA THR A 40 8.31 -6.76 -3.91
C THR A 40 8.75 -5.68 -2.95
N LEU A 41 7.77 -4.92 -2.42
CA LEU A 41 8.03 -3.82 -1.50
C LEU A 41 8.04 -4.32 -0.04
N GLY A 42 9.04 -3.90 0.70
CA GLY A 42 9.13 -3.94 2.16
C GLY A 42 8.80 -2.58 2.76
N ALA A 43 9.39 -2.28 3.92
CA ALA A 43 9.10 -1.06 4.66
C ALA A 43 9.39 0.22 3.86
N PRO A 44 8.55 1.27 4.04
CA PRO A 44 8.79 2.57 3.42
C PRO A 44 10.04 3.23 4.00
N LEU A 45 10.71 3.99 3.15
CA LEU A 45 11.87 4.80 3.48
C LEU A 45 11.48 6.28 3.55
N THR A 46 12.44 7.12 3.89
CA THR A 46 12.22 8.55 4.01
C THR A 46 11.78 9.18 2.68
N THR A 47 10.60 9.81 2.68
CA THR A 47 10.07 10.57 1.53
C THR A 47 10.90 11.81 1.29
N GLN A 48 11.32 12.04 0.06
CA GLN A 48 12.01 13.27 -0.34
C GLN A 48 11.02 14.28 -0.89
N ARG A 49 11.11 15.53 -0.41
CA ARG A 49 10.30 16.65 -0.87
C ARG A 49 11.19 17.78 -1.35
N TYR A 50 10.91 18.33 -2.53
CA TYR A 50 11.62 19.50 -3.04
C TYR A 50 10.73 20.35 -3.94
N ARG A 51 10.98 21.67 -3.93
CA ARG A 51 10.25 22.63 -4.76
C ARG A 51 10.79 22.62 -6.18
N LEU A 52 9.89 22.66 -7.15
CA LEU A 52 10.18 22.87 -8.56
C LEU A 52 10.12 24.37 -8.87
N GLY A 53 10.75 24.81 -9.98
CA GLY A 53 10.82 26.21 -10.40
C GLY A 53 9.46 26.88 -10.60
N GLY A 54 8.37 26.12 -10.78
CA GLY A 54 6.99 26.63 -10.89
C GLY A 54 6.22 26.71 -9.57
N GLY A 55 6.87 26.64 -8.41
CA GLY A 55 6.23 26.69 -7.09
C GLY A 55 5.59 25.37 -6.65
N GLN A 56 5.53 24.37 -7.51
CA GLN A 56 5.03 23.06 -7.18
C GLN A 56 6.00 22.29 -6.30
N THR A 57 5.48 21.46 -5.38
CA THR A 57 6.28 20.53 -4.59
C THR A 57 6.26 19.17 -5.25
N LYS A 58 7.45 18.60 -5.51
CA LYS A 58 7.60 17.20 -5.91
C LYS A 58 7.87 16.36 -4.67
N GLU A 59 7.11 15.28 -4.52
CA GLU A 59 7.34 14.24 -3.53
C GLU A 59 7.83 12.97 -4.23
N VAL A 60 8.83 12.32 -3.65
CA VAL A 60 9.32 11.02 -4.09
C VAL A 60 9.29 10.08 -2.91
N HIS A 61 8.48 9.05 -3.04
CA HIS A 61 8.32 8.00 -2.05
C HIS A 61 9.26 6.84 -2.39
N TYR A 62 9.87 6.25 -1.37
CA TYR A 62 10.80 5.15 -1.51
C TYR A 62 10.45 4.01 -0.58
N TRP A 63 10.74 2.81 -1.00
CA TRP A 63 10.57 1.57 -0.23
C TRP A 63 11.83 0.71 -0.32
N VAL A 64 12.01 -0.16 0.64
CA VAL A 64 12.94 -1.29 0.50
C VAL A 64 12.35 -2.23 -0.56
N GLY A 65 13.16 -2.58 -1.56
CA GLY A 65 12.75 -3.52 -2.61
C GLY A 65 13.50 -4.84 -2.47
N THR A 66 12.78 -5.97 -2.49
CA THR A 66 13.38 -7.31 -2.48
C THR A 66 13.18 -7.96 -3.84
N PRO A 67 14.27 -8.34 -4.54
CA PRO A 67 14.16 -9.07 -5.81
C PRO A 67 13.42 -10.40 -5.63
N MET A 68 12.57 -10.72 -6.60
CA MET A 68 11.78 -11.94 -6.63
C MET A 68 12.11 -12.76 -7.88
N PRO A 69 12.07 -14.11 -7.78
CA PRO A 69 12.15 -14.96 -8.95
C PRO A 69 11.02 -14.64 -9.94
N VAL A 70 11.32 -14.61 -11.22
CA VAL A 70 10.34 -14.29 -12.28
C VAL A 70 9.11 -15.20 -12.26
N GLY A 71 9.28 -16.44 -11.80
CA GLY A 71 8.21 -17.44 -11.69
C GLY A 71 7.42 -17.40 -10.38
N ASP A 72 7.74 -16.48 -9.45
CA ASP A 72 7.05 -16.40 -8.16
C ASP A 72 5.56 -16.10 -8.34
N PRO A 73 4.66 -16.86 -7.68
CA PRO A 73 3.21 -16.64 -7.79
C PRO A 73 2.79 -15.20 -7.47
N ALA A 74 3.41 -14.59 -6.46
CA ALA A 74 3.06 -13.26 -6.01
C ALA A 74 3.30 -12.16 -7.06
N VAL A 75 4.25 -12.38 -7.97
CA VAL A 75 4.61 -11.42 -9.03
C VAL A 75 4.12 -11.81 -10.43
N ARG A 76 3.62 -13.05 -10.60
CA ARG A 76 3.05 -13.52 -11.89
C ARG A 76 1.86 -12.69 -12.36
N LEU A 77 1.17 -12.03 -11.44
CA LEU A 77 0.01 -11.20 -11.74
C LEU A 77 0.35 -9.92 -12.50
N ARG A 78 1.61 -9.48 -12.42
CA ARG A 78 2.03 -8.24 -13.07
C ARG A 78 2.17 -8.45 -14.57
N ALA A 79 1.57 -7.52 -15.32
CA ALA A 79 1.86 -7.45 -16.74
C ALA A 79 3.37 -7.17 -16.93
N PRO A 80 4.02 -7.81 -17.91
CA PRO A 80 5.39 -7.46 -18.26
C PRO A 80 5.44 -6.01 -18.75
N VAL A 81 6.42 -5.25 -18.27
CA VAL A 81 6.62 -3.86 -18.69
C VAL A 81 7.78 -3.74 -19.68
N ALA A 82 7.66 -2.80 -20.62
CA ALA A 82 8.72 -2.52 -21.58
C ALA A 82 9.93 -1.93 -20.84
N ARG A 83 11.13 -2.24 -21.32
CA ARG A 83 12.36 -1.66 -20.78
C ARG A 83 12.47 -0.19 -21.16
N ALA A 84 12.94 0.63 -20.23
CA ALA A 84 13.31 2.01 -20.51
C ALA A 84 14.31 2.07 -21.66
N PRO A 85 14.18 3.04 -22.60
CA PRO A 85 15.11 3.16 -23.71
C PRO A 85 16.51 3.51 -23.21
N ARG A 86 17.55 3.07 -23.94
CA ARG A 86 18.95 3.34 -23.57
C ARG A 86 19.30 4.83 -23.55
N THR A 87 18.51 5.68 -24.18
CA THR A 87 18.63 7.14 -24.08
C THR A 87 18.17 7.69 -22.75
N GLU A 88 17.42 6.92 -21.98
CA GLU A 88 16.96 7.26 -20.64
C GLU A 88 17.79 6.55 -19.56
N ILE A 89 17.96 5.23 -19.68
CA ILE A 89 18.76 4.39 -18.78
C ILE A 89 19.69 3.53 -19.63
N ASP A 90 20.99 3.83 -19.59
CA ASP A 90 21.98 3.09 -20.37
C ASP A 90 22.71 2.00 -19.57
N GLN A 91 22.78 2.15 -18.22
CA GLN A 91 23.43 1.20 -17.34
C GLN A 91 22.62 0.96 -16.05
N THR A 92 22.70 -0.26 -15.58
CA THR A 92 22.16 -0.67 -14.26
C THR A 92 23.24 -1.45 -13.52
N THR A 93 23.35 -1.25 -12.21
CA THR A 93 24.34 -1.96 -11.41
C THR A 93 23.84 -2.28 -10.00
N TRP A 94 24.31 -3.39 -9.47
CA TRP A 94 24.30 -3.69 -8.06
C TRP A 94 25.63 -3.20 -7.46
N ALA A 95 25.56 -2.46 -6.38
CA ALA A 95 26.73 -1.88 -5.75
C ALA A 95 26.73 -2.18 -4.25
N THR A 96 27.92 -2.37 -3.68
CA THR A 96 28.07 -2.36 -2.23
C THR A 96 27.73 -0.98 -1.69
N PRO A 97 27.37 -0.83 -0.40
CA PRO A 97 27.10 0.48 0.18
C PRO A 97 28.22 1.50 -0.02
N ALA A 98 29.49 1.09 0.07
CA ALA A 98 30.63 1.95 -0.16
C ALA A 98 30.68 2.43 -1.62
N ALA A 99 30.63 1.52 -2.59
CA ALA A 99 30.63 1.87 -4.01
C ALA A 99 29.40 2.74 -4.38
N ALA A 100 28.24 2.46 -3.80
CA ALA A 100 27.04 3.28 -4.01
C ALA A 100 27.22 4.71 -3.48
N ALA A 101 27.88 4.89 -2.34
CA ALA A 101 28.14 6.22 -1.79
C ALA A 101 29.02 7.08 -2.71
N ASP A 102 30.01 6.45 -3.38
CA ASP A 102 30.90 7.13 -4.33
C ASP A 102 30.19 7.45 -5.66
N MET A 103 29.34 6.53 -6.14
CA MET A 103 28.65 6.66 -7.42
C MET A 103 27.49 7.64 -7.37
N LEU A 104 26.69 7.64 -6.28
CA LEU A 104 25.49 8.49 -6.17
C LEU A 104 25.88 9.97 -6.22
N THR A 105 25.33 10.70 -7.18
CA THR A 105 25.68 12.11 -7.42
C THR A 105 24.85 13.07 -6.58
N ARG A 106 23.63 12.68 -6.20
CA ARG A 106 22.69 13.57 -5.51
C ARG A 106 22.75 13.39 -3.98
N ARG A 107 22.81 14.50 -3.26
CA ARG A 107 22.80 14.50 -1.78
C ARG A 107 21.59 13.77 -1.19
N GLY A 108 20.40 13.89 -1.83
CA GLY A 108 19.20 13.19 -1.40
C GLY A 108 19.35 11.67 -1.47
N ASP A 109 19.93 11.16 -2.56
CA ASP A 109 20.13 9.74 -2.79
C ASP A 109 21.19 9.16 -1.82
N ARG A 110 22.24 9.92 -1.49
CA ARG A 110 23.22 9.53 -0.45
C ARG A 110 22.62 9.48 0.95
N ARG A 111 21.70 10.39 1.28
CA ARG A 111 20.98 10.35 2.57
C ARG A 111 20.10 9.10 2.66
N LEU A 112 19.42 8.77 1.59
CA LEU A 112 18.61 7.55 1.52
C LEU A 112 19.48 6.29 1.70
N LEU A 113 20.66 6.25 1.06
CA LEU A 113 21.63 5.18 1.29
C LEU A 113 22.03 5.06 2.76
N ALA A 114 22.31 6.18 3.42
CA ALA A 114 22.68 6.19 4.83
C ALA A 114 21.55 5.63 5.72
N ASP A 115 20.29 5.97 5.44
CA ASP A 115 19.10 5.43 6.13
C ASP A 115 19.01 3.91 5.94
N VAL A 116 19.14 3.43 4.70
CA VAL A 116 19.11 1.99 4.39
C VAL A 116 20.25 1.24 5.10
N VAL A 117 21.48 1.79 5.09
CA VAL A 117 22.62 1.17 5.75
C VAL A 117 22.45 1.12 7.26
N ALA A 118 21.91 2.18 7.88
CA ALA A 118 21.59 2.19 9.30
C ALA A 118 20.60 1.07 9.65
N ARG A 119 19.49 0.96 8.93
CA ARG A 119 18.49 -0.10 9.11
C ARG A 119 19.07 -1.50 8.90
N ALA A 120 19.95 -1.67 7.89
CA ALA A 120 20.60 -2.96 7.65
C ALA A 120 21.51 -3.37 8.82
N ARG A 121 22.25 -2.43 9.42
CA ARG A 121 23.10 -2.68 10.59
C ARG A 121 22.31 -3.02 11.84
N GLU A 122 21.12 -2.48 11.96
CA GLU A 122 20.18 -2.77 13.04
C GLU A 122 19.39 -4.07 12.81
N GLY A 123 19.61 -4.77 11.68
CA GLY A 123 18.82 -5.96 11.30
C GLY A 123 17.40 -5.66 10.80
N ARG A 124 17.02 -4.38 10.61
CA ARG A 124 15.66 -3.89 10.37
C ARG A 124 15.34 -3.66 8.90
N LEU A 125 16.06 -4.31 7.99
CA LEU A 125 15.83 -4.15 6.55
C LEU A 125 14.86 -5.19 6.00
N ALA A 126 14.93 -6.43 6.49
CA ALA A 126 14.05 -7.51 6.05
C ALA A 126 12.80 -7.55 6.94
N THR A 127 11.64 -7.29 6.35
CA THR A 127 10.36 -7.31 7.04
C THR A 127 9.41 -8.29 6.36
N SER A 128 8.56 -8.97 7.15
CA SER A 128 7.33 -9.56 6.67
C SER A 128 6.22 -8.49 6.59
N THR A 129 5.15 -8.76 5.84
CA THR A 129 4.09 -7.77 5.64
C THR A 129 2.73 -8.36 5.99
N ILE A 130 1.99 -7.65 6.84
CA ILE A 130 0.58 -7.96 7.13
C ILE A 130 -0.30 -6.84 6.58
N ILE A 131 -1.25 -7.21 5.75
CA ILE A 131 -2.19 -6.28 5.13
C ILE A 131 -3.58 -6.54 5.70
N VAL A 132 -4.20 -5.51 6.25
CA VAL A 132 -5.60 -5.55 6.69
C VAL A 132 -6.44 -4.79 5.69
N LEU A 133 -7.37 -5.46 5.07
CA LEU A 133 -8.28 -4.92 4.07
C LEU A 133 -9.68 -4.75 4.67
N ARG A 134 -10.21 -3.53 4.62
CA ARG A 134 -11.65 -3.31 4.76
C ARG A 134 -12.31 -3.38 3.39
N PRO A 135 -13.19 -4.35 3.14
CA PRO A 135 -13.93 -4.44 1.87
C PRO A 135 -14.71 -3.18 1.54
N GLY A 136 -15.03 -2.99 0.27
CA GLY A 136 -15.91 -1.92 -0.19
C GLY A 136 -17.30 -1.96 0.48
N ALA A 137 -18.05 -0.87 0.37
CA ALA A 137 -19.41 -0.80 0.86
C ALA A 137 -20.34 -1.70 0.03
N ALA A 138 -21.46 -2.12 0.61
CA ALA A 138 -22.61 -2.61 -0.14
C ALA A 138 -23.30 -1.44 -0.86
N ASP A 139 -24.06 -1.72 -1.91
CA ASP A 139 -24.96 -0.71 -2.46
C ASP A 139 -26.05 -0.37 -1.41
N PRO A 140 -26.52 0.88 -1.35
CA PRO A 140 -27.63 1.23 -0.48
C PRO A 140 -28.86 0.37 -0.86
N ALA A 141 -29.61 -0.07 0.15
CA ALA A 141 -30.86 -0.76 -0.09
C ALA A 141 -31.73 0.09 -1.03
N PRO A 142 -32.51 -0.55 -1.96
CA PRO A 142 -33.47 0.18 -2.76
C PRO A 142 -34.40 0.95 -1.81
N ILE A 143 -34.53 2.26 -2.05
CA ILE A 143 -35.53 3.05 -1.34
C ILE A 143 -36.88 2.52 -1.87
N ASP A 144 -37.59 1.74 -1.06
CA ASP A 144 -38.93 1.31 -1.42
C ASP A 144 -39.77 2.53 -1.74
N ALA A 145 -40.25 2.63 -2.98
CA ALA A 145 -41.04 3.75 -3.45
C ALA A 145 -42.41 3.89 -2.68
N ALA A 146 -42.69 2.98 -1.77
CA ALA A 146 -43.87 2.99 -0.91
C ALA A 146 -43.72 3.89 0.35
N SER A 147 -42.53 4.39 0.68
CA SER A 147 -42.32 5.25 1.86
C SER A 147 -42.25 6.75 1.55
N ALA A 148 -42.51 7.17 0.32
CA ALA A 148 -42.66 8.58 -0.03
C ALA A 148 -44.07 9.10 0.30
N ALA A 149 -44.36 9.31 1.58
CA ALA A 149 -45.49 10.13 1.97
C ALA A 149 -45.23 11.59 1.50
N PRO A 150 -46.24 12.26 0.90
CA PRO A 150 -46.01 13.63 0.43
C PRO A 150 -45.86 14.57 1.62
N VAL A 151 -44.65 15.09 1.80
CA VAL A 151 -44.42 16.20 2.73
C VAL A 151 -45.04 17.44 2.15
N GLY A 152 -46.20 17.83 2.73
CA GLY A 152 -46.89 19.05 2.43
C GLY A 152 -45.98 20.26 2.64
N GLY A 153 -45.94 21.11 1.62
CA GLY A 153 -45.17 22.32 1.62
C GLY A 153 -45.59 23.31 2.71
N ARG A 154 -44.60 23.88 3.37
CA ARG A 154 -44.71 25.10 4.12
C ARG A 154 -43.57 26.03 3.71
N ALA A 155 -43.94 27.00 2.90
CA ALA A 155 -43.09 28.13 2.57
C ALA A 155 -42.85 28.98 3.81
N SER A 156 -41.63 29.39 4.05
CA SER A 156 -41.31 30.57 4.86
C SER A 156 -40.07 31.24 4.31
N ALA A 157 -40.20 32.54 4.10
CA ALA A 157 -39.33 33.47 3.45
C ALA A 157 -38.08 33.89 4.31
N PRO A 158 -37.19 34.71 3.75
CA PRO A 158 -35.79 34.80 4.18
C PRO A 158 -35.56 35.88 5.25
N GLY A 159 -34.61 35.66 6.12
CA GLY A 159 -34.11 36.64 7.10
C GLY A 159 -32.65 36.95 6.85
N THR A 160 -32.40 38.19 6.50
CA THR A 160 -31.12 38.89 6.39
C THR A 160 -30.55 39.29 7.76
N SER A 161 -29.23 39.28 7.89
CA SER A 161 -28.36 40.25 8.60
C SER A 161 -27.04 39.54 9.01
N ALA A 162 -25.90 39.91 8.53
CA ALA A 162 -25.09 41.12 8.67
C ALA A 162 -24.14 41.09 9.87
N SER A 163 -22.87 41.41 9.56
CA SER A 163 -21.79 41.96 10.38
C SER A 163 -21.11 40.97 11.37
N GLY A 164 -19.83 40.82 11.44
CA GLY A 164 -18.70 41.72 11.33
C GLY A 164 -17.76 41.37 12.49
N GLY A 165 -16.45 41.29 12.29
CA GLY A 165 -15.53 41.13 13.41
C GLY A 165 -14.14 40.65 13.01
N THR A 166 -13.32 41.61 12.63
CA THR A 166 -11.86 41.50 12.49
C THR A 166 -11.19 41.38 13.86
N ALA A 167 -10.23 40.45 14.00
CA ALA A 167 -9.17 40.59 15.01
C ALA A 167 -7.88 39.96 14.50
N SER A 168 -6.92 40.80 14.30
CA SER A 168 -5.51 40.52 14.09
C SER A 168 -4.83 40.06 15.37
N GLY A 169 -3.99 39.05 15.29
CA GLY A 169 -3.13 38.60 16.38
C GLY A 169 -1.78 38.18 15.84
N SER A 170 -0.79 39.01 16.09
CA SER A 170 0.60 38.87 15.72
C SER A 170 1.29 37.77 16.55
N ALA A 171 2.09 36.95 15.91
CA ALA A 171 3.01 35.98 16.53
C ALA A 171 4.37 36.64 16.78
N PRO A 172 5.07 36.33 17.85
CA PRO A 172 6.48 36.70 18.04
C PRO A 172 7.42 35.59 17.59
N THR A 173 8.45 35.97 16.89
CA THR A 173 9.64 35.22 16.53
C THR A 173 10.58 35.07 17.76
N PRO A 174 11.24 33.92 17.98
CA PRO A 174 12.43 33.87 18.81
C PRO A 174 13.69 33.77 17.95
N GLY A 175 14.67 34.58 18.33
CA GLY A 175 15.99 34.68 17.74
C GLY A 175 16.97 33.56 18.17
N PRO A 176 18.18 33.56 17.60
CA PRO A 176 19.11 32.43 17.69
C PRO A 176 19.92 32.41 18.97
N GLY A 177 19.87 31.28 19.68
CA GLY A 177 20.72 30.98 20.82
C GLY A 177 21.94 30.17 20.41
N SER A 178 23.07 30.67 20.82
CA SER A 178 24.43 30.16 20.65
C SER A 178 24.68 28.83 21.35
N VAL A 179 25.46 27.97 20.72
CA VAL A 179 26.00 26.73 21.30
C VAL A 179 27.36 27.02 21.95
N PRO A 180 27.69 26.43 23.07
CA PRO A 180 28.98 25.83 23.21
C PRO A 180 28.96 24.46 23.87
N GLY A 181 29.94 23.62 23.58
CA GLY A 181 30.34 22.52 24.42
C GLY A 181 30.64 21.23 23.70
N SER A 182 31.94 21.07 23.44
CA SER A 182 32.57 19.79 23.12
C SER A 182 32.38 18.78 24.24
N SER A 183 31.96 17.56 23.92
CA SER A 183 32.19 16.42 24.80
C SER A 183 32.58 15.19 23.96
N SER A 184 33.64 14.60 24.40
CA SER A 184 34.38 13.44 23.98
C SER A 184 33.51 12.21 23.67
N VAL A 185 33.78 11.62 22.51
CA VAL A 185 33.26 10.33 22.07
C VAL A 185 33.94 9.20 22.84
N PRO A 186 33.25 8.28 23.49
CA PRO A 186 33.87 7.04 23.97
C PRO A 186 34.10 6.09 22.80
N THR A 187 35.35 5.68 22.64
CA THR A 187 35.79 4.65 21.71
C THR A 187 35.30 3.30 22.18
N VAL A 188 34.37 2.67 21.43
CA VAL A 188 33.97 1.29 21.64
C VAL A 188 34.89 0.38 20.82
N PRO A 189 35.56 -0.59 21.43
CA PRO A 189 36.32 -1.60 20.70
C PRO A 189 35.44 -2.72 20.25
N GLY A 190 35.23 -2.87 18.97
CA GLY A 190 34.49 -3.95 18.34
C GLY A 190 34.22 -3.60 16.88
N GLY A 191 35.20 -3.85 16.01
CA GLY A 191 35.01 -3.70 14.57
C GLY A 191 33.92 -4.63 14.06
N PRO A 192 33.08 -4.18 13.15
CA PRO A 192 32.10 -5.06 12.51
C PRO A 192 32.83 -6.14 11.70
N GLY A 193 32.47 -7.39 11.93
CA GLY A 193 32.90 -8.50 11.08
C GLY A 193 32.59 -8.22 9.61
N PRO A 194 33.29 -8.87 8.67
CA PRO A 194 33.08 -8.61 7.25
C PRO A 194 31.61 -8.87 6.90
N LEU A 195 30.95 -7.86 6.35
CA LEU A 195 29.64 -8.01 5.73
C LEU A 195 29.75 -9.17 4.73
N ALA A 196 28.93 -10.20 4.89
CA ALA A 196 28.88 -11.35 3.99
C ALA A 196 28.87 -10.86 2.54
N ALA A 197 29.61 -11.53 1.67
CA ALA A 197 29.66 -11.22 0.24
C ALA A 197 28.24 -11.02 -0.29
N ALA A 198 28.00 -9.95 -1.03
CA ALA A 198 26.70 -9.69 -1.60
C ALA A 198 26.25 -10.92 -2.40
N PRO A 199 25.01 -11.40 -2.24
CA PRO A 199 24.50 -12.48 -3.05
C PRO A 199 24.60 -12.12 -4.53
N ALA A 200 24.83 -13.13 -5.39
CA ALA A 200 24.90 -12.92 -6.83
C ALA A 200 23.69 -12.12 -7.30
N ALA A 201 23.92 -11.10 -8.12
CA ALA A 201 22.86 -10.25 -8.62
C ALA A 201 21.77 -11.12 -9.30
N PRO A 202 20.49 -10.96 -8.92
CA PRO A 202 19.42 -11.74 -9.54
C PRO A 202 19.35 -11.44 -11.03
N THR A 203 19.06 -12.48 -11.83
CA THR A 203 18.95 -12.34 -13.29
C THR A 203 17.75 -11.46 -13.63
N PRO A 204 17.93 -10.36 -14.36
CA PRO A 204 16.81 -9.52 -14.76
C PRO A 204 15.88 -10.26 -15.72
N ARG A 205 14.59 -9.94 -15.66
CA ARG A 205 13.61 -10.47 -16.62
C ARG A 205 14.01 -10.05 -18.05
N PRO A 206 13.99 -10.94 -19.05
CA PRO A 206 14.15 -10.54 -20.44
C PRO A 206 13.15 -9.47 -20.82
N ALA A 207 13.56 -8.50 -21.65
CA ALA A 207 12.65 -7.48 -22.14
C ALA A 207 11.47 -8.13 -22.89
N PRO A 208 10.21 -7.88 -22.53
CA PRO A 208 9.08 -8.43 -23.25
C PRO A 208 8.96 -7.81 -24.62
N THR A 209 8.51 -8.61 -25.59
CA THR A 209 8.14 -8.06 -26.90
C THR A 209 6.81 -7.31 -26.81
N PRO A 210 6.53 -6.33 -27.68
CA PRO A 210 5.24 -5.66 -27.70
C PRO A 210 4.04 -6.63 -27.80
N ALA A 211 4.20 -7.73 -28.54
CA ALA A 211 3.20 -8.78 -28.63
C ALA A 211 2.97 -9.51 -27.29
N MET A 212 4.02 -9.72 -26.51
CA MET A 212 3.87 -10.32 -25.16
C MET A 212 3.14 -9.40 -24.21
N VAL A 213 3.40 -8.09 -24.24
CA VAL A 213 2.71 -7.07 -23.43
C VAL A 213 1.23 -7.03 -23.81
N ALA A 214 0.91 -6.95 -25.09
CA ALA A 214 -0.48 -6.94 -25.58
C ALA A 214 -1.23 -8.22 -25.21
N SER A 215 -0.59 -9.40 -25.37
CA SER A 215 -1.17 -10.69 -25.01
C SER A 215 -1.40 -10.83 -23.49
N ALA A 216 -0.50 -10.31 -22.67
CA ALA A 216 -0.67 -10.30 -21.21
C ALA A 216 -1.84 -9.40 -20.79
N ALA A 217 -1.96 -8.21 -21.36
CA ALA A 217 -3.08 -7.31 -21.13
C ALA A 217 -4.42 -7.93 -21.54
N ALA A 218 -4.49 -8.58 -22.70
CA ALA A 218 -5.69 -9.27 -23.17
C ALA A 218 -6.09 -10.44 -22.25
N ARG A 219 -5.12 -11.25 -21.81
CA ARG A 219 -5.39 -12.33 -20.84
C ARG A 219 -5.91 -11.79 -19.53
N ARG A 220 -5.33 -10.68 -19.01
CA ARG A 220 -5.78 -10.04 -17.79
C ARG A 220 -7.22 -9.52 -17.92
N ALA A 221 -7.56 -8.88 -19.04
CA ALA A 221 -8.92 -8.42 -19.32
C ALA A 221 -9.93 -9.57 -19.32
N ALA A 222 -9.63 -10.68 -19.99
CA ALA A 222 -10.49 -11.86 -20.00
C ALA A 222 -10.64 -12.52 -18.63
N GLN A 223 -9.60 -12.51 -17.80
CA GLN A 223 -9.65 -13.02 -16.42
C GLN A 223 -10.52 -12.12 -15.53
N VAL A 224 -10.39 -10.80 -15.69
CA VAL A 224 -11.22 -9.80 -15.01
C VAL A 224 -12.70 -10.02 -15.34
N GLU A 225 -13.03 -10.24 -16.60
CA GLU A 225 -14.41 -10.51 -17.04
C GLU A 225 -14.99 -11.77 -16.43
N ARG A 226 -14.24 -12.88 -16.39
CA ARG A 226 -14.63 -14.12 -15.70
C ARG A 226 -14.81 -13.92 -14.19
N ALA A 227 -13.94 -13.16 -13.54
CA ALA A 227 -14.06 -12.89 -12.11
C ALA A 227 -15.29 -12.03 -11.80
N SER A 228 -15.68 -11.12 -12.71
CA SER A 228 -16.90 -10.31 -12.57
C SER A 228 -18.16 -11.19 -12.58
N SER A 229 -18.20 -12.23 -13.41
CA SER A 229 -19.32 -13.20 -13.43
C SER A 229 -19.44 -13.94 -12.10
N LEU A 230 -18.32 -14.38 -11.52
CA LEU A 230 -18.29 -15.11 -10.25
C LEU A 230 -18.72 -14.25 -9.04
N THR A 231 -18.49 -12.93 -9.10
CA THR A 231 -18.93 -12.03 -8.02
C THR A 231 -20.42 -11.70 -8.09
N ALA A 232 -21.04 -11.81 -9.26
CA ALA A 232 -22.47 -11.52 -9.47
C ALA A 232 -23.41 -12.62 -8.93
N GLU A 233 -22.94 -13.87 -8.83
CA GLU A 233 -23.75 -15.03 -8.43
C GLU A 233 -23.93 -15.22 -6.91
N ALA A 234 -23.26 -14.42 -6.07
CA ALA A 234 -23.41 -14.56 -4.62
C ALA A 234 -24.80 -14.08 -4.17
N ALA A 235 -25.64 -15.01 -3.75
CA ALA A 235 -26.96 -14.71 -3.21
C ALA A 235 -26.87 -13.71 -2.06
N ALA A 236 -27.59 -12.58 -2.18
CA ALA A 236 -27.60 -11.55 -1.18
C ALA A 236 -28.42 -12.01 0.04
N HIS A 237 -27.79 -12.09 1.21
CA HIS A 237 -28.50 -12.23 2.47
C HIS A 237 -28.69 -10.82 3.06
N PRO A 238 -29.89 -10.41 3.50
CA PRO A 238 -30.15 -9.05 3.99
C PRO A 238 -29.19 -8.59 5.10
N ALA A 239 -28.81 -9.48 5.99
CA ALA A 239 -27.90 -9.19 7.09
C ALA A 239 -26.40 -9.27 6.71
N ASP A 240 -26.04 -9.86 5.55
CA ASP A 240 -24.69 -9.92 4.99
C ASP A 240 -24.71 -9.54 3.51
N PRO A 241 -24.95 -8.27 3.19
CA PRO A 241 -25.08 -7.82 1.81
C PRO A 241 -23.75 -7.96 1.05
N PRO A 242 -23.80 -8.26 -0.26
CA PRO A 242 -22.62 -8.36 -1.12
C PRO A 242 -21.95 -7.00 -1.33
N LEU A 243 -20.79 -7.01 -2.01
CA LEU A 243 -20.15 -5.79 -2.49
C LEU A 243 -21.09 -5.03 -3.44
N GLY A 244 -21.22 -3.73 -3.20
CA GLY A 244 -21.84 -2.82 -4.16
C GLY A 244 -20.98 -2.64 -5.41
N ARG A 245 -21.54 -2.06 -6.46
CA ARG A 245 -20.89 -1.85 -7.75
C ARG A 245 -19.54 -1.15 -7.64
N PHE A 246 -19.41 -0.20 -6.74
CA PHE A 246 -18.15 0.49 -6.48
C PHE A 246 -17.12 -0.44 -5.82
N GLY A 247 -17.54 -1.25 -4.83
CA GLY A 247 -16.70 -2.23 -4.16
C GLY A 247 -16.19 -3.33 -5.10
N VAL A 248 -17.05 -3.77 -6.05
CA VAL A 248 -16.65 -4.71 -7.10
C VAL A 248 -15.53 -4.10 -7.96
N ARG A 249 -15.64 -2.84 -8.38
CA ARG A 249 -14.60 -2.18 -9.15
C ARG A 249 -13.29 -2.09 -8.35
N GLN A 250 -13.37 -1.70 -7.09
CA GLN A 250 -12.21 -1.64 -6.20
C GLN A 250 -11.48 -2.98 -6.08
N SER A 251 -12.20 -4.11 -6.11
CA SER A 251 -11.58 -5.43 -6.00
C SER A 251 -10.63 -5.76 -7.15
N PHE A 252 -10.82 -5.19 -8.34
CA PHE A 252 -9.89 -5.32 -9.46
C PHE A 252 -8.66 -4.42 -9.31
N ASP A 253 -8.86 -3.20 -8.83
CA ASP A 253 -7.76 -2.25 -8.62
C ASP A 253 -6.83 -2.70 -7.46
N LEU A 254 -7.32 -3.55 -6.55
CA LEU A 254 -6.52 -4.20 -5.50
C LEU A 254 -5.43 -5.12 -6.06
N ILE A 255 -5.60 -5.71 -7.23
CA ILE A 255 -4.67 -6.71 -7.77
C ILE A 255 -3.24 -6.13 -7.87
N ASP A 256 -3.09 -4.94 -8.44
CA ASP A 256 -1.80 -4.29 -8.61
C ASP A 256 -1.16 -3.92 -7.27
N LEU A 257 -1.98 -3.45 -6.33
CA LEU A 257 -1.54 -3.08 -5.00
C LEU A 257 -1.06 -4.31 -4.21
N LEU A 258 -1.83 -5.40 -4.19
CA LEU A 258 -1.45 -6.63 -3.49
C LEU A 258 -0.21 -7.28 -4.11
N SER A 259 -0.08 -7.23 -5.44
CA SER A 259 1.10 -7.75 -6.11
C SER A 259 2.36 -6.92 -5.81
N ALA A 260 2.24 -5.61 -5.58
CA ALA A 260 3.38 -4.77 -5.22
C ALA A 260 4.04 -5.22 -3.91
N PHE A 261 3.24 -5.68 -2.95
CA PHE A 261 3.75 -6.25 -1.69
C PHE A 261 4.02 -7.76 -1.74
N GLY A 262 3.76 -8.40 -2.87
CA GLY A 262 4.03 -9.84 -3.02
C GLY A 262 3.08 -10.73 -2.24
N VAL A 263 1.80 -10.37 -2.12
CA VAL A 263 0.80 -11.16 -1.42
C VAL A 263 0.61 -12.50 -2.11
N GLY A 264 0.89 -13.60 -1.39
CA GLY A 264 0.72 -14.98 -1.87
C GLY A 264 -0.34 -15.77 -1.11
N ARG A 265 -0.85 -15.25 0.01
CA ARG A 265 -1.90 -15.88 0.83
C ARG A 265 -2.82 -14.85 1.45
N ALA A 266 -4.09 -15.21 1.57
CA ALA A 266 -5.10 -14.39 2.18
C ALA A 266 -5.96 -15.21 3.17
N PHE A 267 -6.38 -14.54 4.23
CA PHE A 267 -7.38 -15.05 5.16
C PHE A 267 -8.60 -14.13 5.09
N THR A 268 -9.78 -14.70 5.12
CA THR A 268 -11.03 -13.95 5.00
C THR A 268 -12.02 -14.32 6.07
N SER A 269 -12.77 -13.34 6.56
CA SER A 269 -13.96 -13.61 7.36
C SER A 269 -15.06 -14.25 6.50
N PRO A 270 -16.07 -14.92 7.12
CA PRO A 270 -17.18 -15.52 6.38
C PRO A 270 -18.04 -14.53 5.61
N SER A 271 -17.97 -13.23 5.90
CA SER A 271 -18.86 -12.24 5.29
C SER A 271 -18.72 -12.20 3.76
N ALA A 272 -19.86 -12.04 3.07
CA ALA A 272 -19.93 -12.02 1.62
C ALA A 272 -18.96 -11.00 1.02
N ARG A 273 -18.92 -9.77 1.55
CA ARG A 273 -18.03 -8.71 1.06
C ARG A 273 -16.55 -9.04 1.23
N ALA A 274 -16.18 -9.65 2.36
CA ALA A 274 -14.77 -10.00 2.62
C ALA A 274 -14.28 -11.09 1.66
N ARG A 275 -15.14 -12.01 1.27
CA ARG A 275 -14.83 -13.06 0.27
C ARG A 275 -14.82 -12.50 -1.15
N GLN A 276 -15.86 -11.73 -1.51
CA GLN A 276 -16.01 -11.20 -2.86
C GLN A 276 -14.88 -10.24 -3.25
N VAL A 277 -14.40 -9.41 -2.33
CA VAL A 277 -13.30 -8.47 -2.62
C VAL A 277 -12.01 -9.17 -3.03
N LEU A 278 -11.81 -10.43 -2.61
CA LEU A 278 -10.64 -11.24 -2.95
C LEU A 278 -10.82 -12.06 -4.23
N ALA A 279 -12.05 -12.24 -4.70
CA ALA A 279 -12.35 -13.13 -5.82
C ALA A 279 -11.56 -12.79 -7.10
N PRO A 280 -11.46 -11.51 -7.55
CA PRO A 280 -10.66 -11.17 -8.73
C PRO A 280 -9.18 -11.50 -8.56
N TRP A 281 -8.59 -11.17 -7.41
CA TRP A 281 -7.19 -11.46 -7.12
C TRP A 281 -6.92 -12.98 -7.10
N ALA A 282 -7.76 -13.77 -6.45
CA ALA A 282 -7.63 -15.22 -6.43
C ALA A 282 -7.81 -15.84 -7.84
N ALA A 283 -8.79 -15.36 -8.61
CA ALA A 283 -9.08 -15.85 -9.95
C ALA A 283 -7.92 -15.64 -10.95
N VAL A 284 -7.16 -14.55 -10.81
CA VAL A 284 -5.98 -14.30 -11.66
C VAL A 284 -4.71 -15.01 -11.16
N GLY A 285 -4.81 -15.85 -10.12
CA GLY A 285 -3.69 -16.63 -9.60
C GLY A 285 -2.90 -15.92 -8.51
N GLY A 286 -3.51 -14.99 -7.77
CA GLY A 286 -2.89 -14.22 -6.70
C GLY A 286 -2.42 -15.05 -5.49
N GLY A 287 -3.01 -16.22 -5.27
CA GLY A 287 -2.59 -17.11 -4.19
C GLY A 287 -3.77 -17.83 -3.52
N SER A 288 -3.50 -18.39 -2.34
CA SER A 288 -4.50 -19.13 -1.55
C SER A 288 -5.38 -18.19 -0.72
N VAL A 289 -6.67 -18.51 -0.64
CA VAL A 289 -7.64 -17.85 0.25
C VAL A 289 -8.15 -18.87 1.26
N THR A 290 -7.98 -18.59 2.54
CA THR A 290 -8.44 -19.43 3.65
C THR A 290 -9.56 -18.72 4.39
N LEU A 291 -10.71 -19.39 4.50
CA LEU A 291 -11.82 -18.94 5.32
C LEU A 291 -11.51 -19.17 6.80
N VAL A 292 -11.76 -18.17 7.64
CA VAL A 292 -11.53 -18.22 9.08
C VAL A 292 -12.81 -17.82 9.80
N GLU A 293 -13.53 -18.79 10.31
CA GLU A 293 -14.83 -18.60 10.98
C GLU A 293 -14.73 -17.67 12.20
N ALA A 294 -13.63 -17.75 12.94
CA ALA A 294 -13.38 -16.90 14.10
C ALA A 294 -13.35 -15.39 13.78
N LEU A 295 -13.16 -15.00 12.50
CA LEU A 295 -13.20 -13.61 12.03
C LEU A 295 -14.61 -13.15 11.64
N GLY A 296 -15.62 -14.02 11.75
CA GLY A 296 -17.02 -13.71 11.45
C GLY A 296 -17.66 -12.90 12.57
N VAL A 297 -18.65 -12.09 12.19
CA VAL A 297 -19.60 -11.46 13.12
C VAL A 297 -20.90 -12.30 13.06
N PRO A 298 -21.56 -12.61 14.18
CA PRO A 298 -22.87 -13.28 14.13
C PRO A 298 -23.83 -12.48 13.27
N VAL A 299 -24.55 -13.19 12.40
CA VAL A 299 -25.57 -12.62 11.53
C VAL A 299 -26.92 -13.07 12.08
N GLY A 300 -27.78 -12.13 12.51
CA GLY A 300 -29.15 -12.43 12.97
C GLY A 300 -29.43 -12.03 14.41
N ASP A 301 -30.60 -12.44 14.92
CA ASP A 301 -31.12 -12.15 16.27
C ASP A 301 -30.25 -12.69 17.44
N GLU A 302 -29.24 -13.48 17.12
CA GLU A 302 -28.21 -13.92 18.10
C GLU A 302 -27.28 -12.78 18.56
N ALA A 303 -27.45 -11.56 18.02
CA ALA A 303 -26.79 -10.36 18.52
C ALA A 303 -27.28 -9.92 19.91
N GLY A 304 -28.28 -10.60 20.49
CA GLY A 304 -28.70 -10.43 21.85
C GLY A 304 -27.68 -10.96 22.84
N ALA A 305 -27.05 -10.05 23.62
CA ALA A 305 -26.13 -10.30 24.72
C ALA A 305 -25.16 -11.48 24.45
N ASP A 306 -24.19 -11.25 23.56
CA ASP A 306 -23.19 -12.25 23.20
C ASP A 306 -22.34 -12.61 24.44
N LYS A 307 -22.75 -13.67 25.15
CA LYS A 307 -22.01 -14.20 26.32
C LYS A 307 -20.59 -14.63 25.96
N ASP A 308 -20.30 -14.78 24.67
CA ASP A 308 -19.00 -15.20 24.12
C ASP A 308 -18.24 -14.06 23.44
N ALA A 309 -18.67 -12.80 23.56
CA ALA A 309 -18.03 -11.67 22.89
C ALA A 309 -16.55 -11.54 23.26
N ASP A 310 -16.21 -11.66 24.55
CA ASP A 310 -14.83 -11.59 25.04
C ASP A 310 -13.99 -12.78 24.55
N ALA A 311 -14.55 -13.98 24.58
CA ALA A 311 -13.88 -15.17 24.06
C ALA A 311 -13.62 -15.07 22.55
N ARG A 312 -14.57 -14.50 21.81
CA ARG A 312 -14.41 -14.22 20.37
C ARG A 312 -13.34 -13.17 20.12
N ALA A 313 -13.37 -12.05 20.85
CA ALA A 313 -12.35 -11.01 20.76
C ALA A 313 -10.96 -11.58 21.06
N GLY A 314 -10.84 -12.43 22.07
CA GLY A 314 -9.61 -13.16 22.39
C GLY A 314 -9.12 -14.05 21.22
N ARG A 315 -10.02 -14.78 20.56
CA ARG A 315 -9.65 -15.61 19.38
C ARG A 315 -9.17 -14.75 18.20
N VAL A 316 -9.81 -13.61 17.94
CA VAL A 316 -9.42 -12.69 16.87
C VAL A 316 -8.03 -12.10 17.15
N ARG A 317 -7.77 -11.64 18.38
CA ARG A 317 -6.45 -11.13 18.78
C ARG A 317 -5.37 -12.21 18.69
N ALA A 318 -5.65 -13.41 19.20
CA ALA A 318 -4.74 -14.55 19.11
C ALA A 318 -4.40 -14.91 17.65
N PHE A 319 -5.39 -14.87 16.76
CA PHE A 319 -5.18 -15.08 15.33
C PHE A 319 -4.25 -13.99 14.75
N ALA A 320 -4.47 -12.71 15.03
CA ALA A 320 -3.63 -11.62 14.57
C ALA A 320 -2.19 -11.73 15.13
N ALA A 321 -2.05 -11.98 16.43
CA ALA A 321 -0.76 -12.19 17.08
C ALA A 321 0.01 -13.37 16.49
N GLN A 322 -0.67 -14.46 16.12
CA GLN A 322 -0.04 -15.59 15.44
C GLN A 322 0.49 -15.18 14.07
N ARG A 323 -0.27 -14.41 13.28
CA ARG A 323 0.20 -13.92 11.95
C ARG A 323 1.41 -13.02 12.08
N LEU A 324 1.47 -12.17 13.12
CA LEU A 324 2.63 -11.31 13.39
C LEU A 324 3.92 -12.10 13.65
N ARG A 325 3.82 -13.28 14.25
CA ARG A 325 4.97 -14.17 14.54
C ARG A 325 5.43 -14.98 13.34
N GLU A 326 4.64 -15.06 12.28
CA GLU A 326 4.99 -15.82 11.09
C GLU A 326 5.96 -15.07 10.20
N GLN A 327 7.11 -15.64 9.92
CA GLN A 327 8.10 -15.10 8.97
C GLN A 327 7.75 -15.45 7.51
N ALA A 328 6.47 -15.52 7.19
CA ALA A 328 6.05 -15.82 5.84
C ALA A 328 5.78 -14.52 5.11
N GLY A 329 6.34 -14.30 3.97
CA GLY A 329 6.12 -13.16 3.05
C GLY A 329 4.94 -12.21 3.36
N ALA A 330 4.23 -11.73 2.36
CA ALA A 330 3.08 -10.87 2.59
C ALA A 330 1.79 -11.68 2.81
N THR A 331 1.05 -11.34 3.86
CA THR A 331 -0.23 -11.97 4.25
C THR A 331 -1.35 -10.94 4.24
N LEU A 332 -2.48 -11.28 3.62
CA LEU A 332 -3.67 -10.43 3.55
C LEU A 332 -4.76 -10.94 4.50
N LEU A 333 -5.35 -10.04 5.26
CA LEU A 333 -6.52 -10.27 6.11
C LEU A 333 -7.69 -9.44 5.59
N SER A 334 -8.68 -10.09 4.96
CA SER A 334 -9.91 -9.44 4.50
C SER A 334 -11.00 -9.60 5.54
N VAL A 335 -11.33 -8.53 6.26
CA VAL A 335 -12.20 -8.59 7.44
C VAL A 335 -13.17 -7.41 7.51
N THR A 336 -14.32 -7.64 8.14
CA THR A 336 -15.36 -6.64 8.34
C THR A 336 -15.66 -6.44 9.84
N GLY A 337 -16.34 -5.35 10.17
CA GLY A 337 -16.86 -5.11 11.51
C GLY A 337 -15.80 -5.06 12.63
N ALA A 338 -16.20 -5.49 13.81
CA ALA A 338 -15.37 -5.44 15.01
C ALA A 338 -14.10 -6.29 14.91
N ALA A 339 -14.11 -7.41 14.20
CA ALA A 339 -12.92 -8.23 14.01
C ALA A 339 -11.79 -7.46 13.35
N ARG A 340 -12.10 -6.61 12.37
CA ARG A 340 -11.11 -5.73 11.73
C ARG A 340 -10.48 -4.78 12.76
N ASP A 341 -11.29 -4.15 13.60
CA ASP A 341 -10.81 -3.16 14.57
C ASP A 341 -9.93 -3.81 15.63
N LEU A 342 -10.28 -5.01 16.10
CA LEU A 342 -9.47 -5.82 17.00
C LEU A 342 -8.13 -6.21 16.39
N ILE A 343 -8.10 -6.57 15.10
CA ILE A 343 -6.85 -6.90 14.39
C ILE A 343 -5.97 -5.66 14.26
N VAL A 344 -6.53 -4.51 13.90
CA VAL A 344 -5.78 -3.26 13.80
C VAL A 344 -5.22 -2.86 15.18
N GLU A 345 -6.01 -2.98 16.23
CA GLU A 345 -5.58 -2.73 17.60
C GLU A 345 -4.44 -3.65 18.02
N GLU A 346 -4.56 -4.96 17.76
CA GLU A 346 -3.51 -5.94 18.04
C GLU A 346 -2.21 -5.60 17.29
N ILE A 347 -2.26 -5.30 16.00
CA ILE A 347 -1.09 -4.89 15.22
C ILE A 347 -0.42 -3.65 15.83
N ARG A 348 -1.21 -2.68 16.26
CA ARG A 348 -0.70 -1.45 16.89
C ARG A 348 0.00 -1.72 18.22
N ALA A 349 -0.45 -2.73 18.99
CA ALA A 349 0.17 -3.11 20.24
C ALA A 349 1.61 -3.60 20.10
N TYR A 350 1.99 -4.09 18.92
CA TYR A 350 3.37 -4.50 18.59
C TYR A 350 4.23 -3.36 18.01
N GLY A 351 3.72 -2.15 17.90
CA GLY A 351 4.43 -0.98 17.42
C GLY A 351 4.93 -0.07 18.52
N SER A 352 5.96 0.73 18.24
CA SER A 352 6.36 1.83 19.12
C SER A 352 5.26 2.91 19.20
N SER A 353 5.33 3.80 20.18
CA SER A 353 4.38 4.92 20.32
C SER A 353 4.29 5.80 19.07
N ALA A 354 5.41 5.99 18.35
CA ALA A 354 5.43 6.72 17.08
C ALA A 354 4.63 5.99 15.99
N ILE A 355 4.76 4.67 15.88
CA ILE A 355 4.01 3.83 14.95
C ILE A 355 2.52 3.83 15.31
N VAL A 356 2.19 3.69 16.59
CA VAL A 356 0.81 3.75 17.09
C VAL A 356 0.16 5.09 16.72
N GLY A 357 0.87 6.20 16.89
CA GLY A 357 0.38 7.53 16.52
C GLY A 357 0.18 7.74 15.02
N ALA A 358 1.00 7.09 14.19
CA ALA A 358 0.89 7.16 12.74
C ALA A 358 -0.13 6.17 12.15
N SER A 359 -0.52 5.14 12.92
CA SER A 359 -1.43 4.10 12.44
C SER A 359 -2.89 4.58 12.42
N PRO A 360 -3.70 4.19 11.43
CA PRO A 360 -5.11 4.54 11.41
C PRO A 360 -5.84 3.91 12.59
N VAL A 361 -6.75 4.64 13.20
CA VAL A 361 -7.65 4.12 14.24
C VAL A 361 -8.75 3.26 13.57
N SER A 362 -9.17 3.64 12.39
CA SER A 362 -10.14 2.89 11.59
C SER A 362 -9.80 2.97 10.12
N LEU A 363 -10.19 1.95 9.37
CA LEU A 363 -10.06 1.93 7.90
C LEU A 363 -11.37 2.33 7.23
N GLY A 364 -11.31 3.17 6.22
CA GLY A 364 -12.42 3.44 5.31
C GLY A 364 -12.73 2.25 4.40
N HIS A 365 -13.90 2.24 3.77
CA HIS A 365 -14.26 1.22 2.78
C HIS A 365 -13.28 1.21 1.61
N GLY A 366 -12.78 0.03 1.23
CA GLY A 366 -11.79 -0.14 0.18
C GLY A 366 -10.38 0.34 0.56
N GLN A 367 -10.12 0.61 1.83
CA GLN A 367 -8.78 0.92 2.31
C GLN A 367 -8.06 -0.31 2.83
N ILE A 368 -6.74 -0.28 2.71
CA ILE A 368 -5.84 -1.24 3.34
C ILE A 368 -4.89 -0.54 4.29
N MET A 369 -4.57 -1.22 5.38
CA MET A 369 -3.43 -0.94 6.23
C MET A 369 -2.35 -1.98 5.96
N VAL A 370 -1.14 -1.54 5.73
CA VAL A 370 0.04 -2.39 5.52
C VAL A 370 0.95 -2.21 6.71
N ALA A 371 1.15 -3.27 7.48
CA ALA A 371 2.07 -3.29 8.61
C ALA A 371 3.33 -4.09 8.23
N HIS A 372 4.48 -3.48 8.40
CA HIS A 372 5.79 -4.09 8.17
C HIS A 372 6.33 -4.60 9.51
N VAL A 373 6.59 -5.89 9.56
CA VAL A 373 6.92 -6.60 10.81
C VAL A 373 8.33 -7.16 10.73
N GLU A 374 9.15 -6.81 11.69
CA GLU A 374 10.46 -7.38 11.94
C GLU A 374 10.36 -8.46 13.01
N GLN A 375 11.14 -9.51 12.87
CA GLN A 375 11.26 -10.54 13.90
C GLN A 375 12.50 -10.25 14.75
N GLY A 376 12.29 -9.58 15.88
CA GLY A 376 13.34 -9.33 16.86
C GLY A 376 13.60 -10.53 17.77
N THR A 377 14.61 -10.43 18.62
CA THR A 377 14.94 -11.45 19.64
C THR A 377 13.81 -11.66 20.64
N ASP A 378 13.06 -10.60 20.95
CA ASP A 378 11.98 -10.60 21.93
C ASP A 378 10.59 -10.81 21.29
N GLY A 379 10.55 -11.10 20.00
CA GLY A 379 9.33 -11.33 19.25
C GLY A 379 9.10 -10.33 18.11
N PRO A 380 7.91 -10.35 17.48
CA PRO A 380 7.60 -9.48 16.37
C PRO A 380 7.47 -8.01 16.79
N VAL A 381 7.99 -7.11 15.97
CA VAL A 381 7.89 -5.66 16.14
C VAL A 381 7.36 -5.04 14.85
N VAL A 382 6.31 -4.24 14.96
CA VAL A 382 5.81 -3.44 13.83
C VAL A 382 6.69 -2.20 13.69
N VAL A 383 7.46 -2.14 12.60
CA VAL A 383 8.47 -1.09 12.35
C VAL A 383 7.97 0.02 11.43
N ALA A 384 6.93 -0.23 10.66
CA ALA A 384 6.28 0.78 9.83
C ALA A 384 4.82 0.39 9.55
N VAL A 385 3.98 1.40 9.34
CA VAL A 385 2.59 1.25 8.91
C VAL A 385 2.30 2.23 7.78
N GLU A 386 1.65 1.74 6.73
CA GLU A 386 1.15 2.53 5.61
C GLU A 386 -0.35 2.34 5.45
N THR A 387 -1.01 3.32 4.86
CA THR A 387 -2.42 3.22 4.48
C THR A 387 -2.56 3.55 3.01
N HIS A 388 -3.20 2.67 2.26
CA HIS A 388 -3.49 2.89 0.85
C HIS A 388 -4.99 2.80 0.59
N SER A 389 -5.46 3.71 -0.25
CA SER A 389 -6.83 3.68 -0.75
C SER A 389 -6.82 3.14 -2.16
N VAL A 390 -7.71 2.20 -2.45
CA VAL A 390 -7.95 1.76 -3.81
C VAL A 390 -8.76 2.84 -4.50
N THR A 391 -8.10 3.62 -5.33
CA THR A 391 -8.75 4.67 -6.14
C THR A 391 -9.32 4.01 -7.37
N THR A 392 -10.64 3.94 -7.49
CA THR A 392 -11.26 3.52 -8.75
C THR A 392 -10.90 4.54 -9.82
N LYS A 393 -10.25 4.08 -10.89
CA LYS A 393 -10.08 4.89 -12.11
C LYS A 393 -11.48 5.28 -12.58
N ASN A 394 -11.85 6.55 -12.42
CA ASN A 394 -13.03 7.06 -13.11
C ASN A 394 -12.69 6.94 -14.61
N PRO A 395 -13.48 6.21 -15.44
CA PRO A 395 -13.25 6.24 -16.86
C PRO A 395 -13.34 7.71 -17.26
N ALA A 396 -12.21 8.28 -17.69
CA ALA A 396 -12.12 9.67 -18.10
C ALA A 396 -13.25 9.90 -19.11
N VAL A 397 -14.22 10.74 -18.75
CA VAL A 397 -15.12 11.35 -19.72
C VAL A 397 -14.17 12.03 -20.72
N PRO A 398 -14.15 11.64 -22.00
CA PRO A 398 -13.28 12.25 -22.96
C PRO A 398 -13.64 13.74 -22.98
N THR A 399 -12.79 14.56 -22.37
CA THR A 399 -12.90 16.01 -22.53
C THR A 399 -12.72 16.27 -24.00
N ARG A 400 -13.82 16.58 -24.70
CA ARG A 400 -13.81 17.11 -26.05
C ARG A 400 -12.82 18.26 -26.06
N ARG A 401 -11.64 18.04 -26.59
CA ARG A 401 -10.73 19.10 -26.95
C ARG A 401 -11.49 19.98 -27.94
N ALA A 402 -11.96 21.13 -27.47
CA ALA A 402 -12.43 22.18 -28.34
C ALA A 402 -11.25 22.55 -29.23
N SER A 403 -11.32 22.15 -30.50
CA SER A 403 -10.40 22.60 -31.53
C SER A 403 -10.59 24.10 -31.67
N ARG A 404 -9.73 24.89 -31.04
CA ARG A 404 -9.56 26.29 -31.43
C ARG A 404 -8.77 26.26 -32.73
N ARG A 405 -9.48 26.44 -33.82
CA ARG A 405 -8.91 26.97 -35.06
C ARG A 405 -8.60 28.43 -34.82
N HIS A 406 -7.36 28.84 -34.92
CA HIS A 406 -6.88 30.06 -35.52
C HIS A 406 -5.44 29.86 -35.97
#